data_fd5884b9cc7c5172cec3a3e28aeb47db
#
_entry.id   fd5884b9cc7c5172cec3a3e28aeb47db
#
_cell.length_a   1.000
_cell.length_b   1.000
_cell.length_c   1.000
_cell.angle_alpha   90.00
_cell.angle_beta   90.00
_cell.angle_gamma   90.00
#
_symmetry.space_group_name_H-M   'P 1'
#
loop_
_entity.id
_entity.type
_entity.pdbx_description
1 polymer ?
#
loop_
_entity_poly.entity_id
_entity_poly.type
_entity_poly.pdbx_seq_one_letter_code
_entity_poly.pdbx_strand_id
1 'polypeptide(L)'
;MEKIQEYKLKIIEIIDEIDNVKTFRLKIPEGSDLKYRCGQFFMVRFEDNETLKRAYSISSSPENKSYMEITLDLVGEFTTKLFKCKVGDYLMFKGPYGKFYFSEDMKQNLVLIGGGLGITPLRSIINFCKDKNLDNNIKLLYSSRTPEHVVYRKELEKLNEWEKFDYIQTITRPKPEDGWSGKTGRIDESMIKENVENFEDNLYFLCGPLEFVKEIISILEKLGVKKEQIKADAWG
;
A
#
# COMPACT_ATOMS: atom_id res chain seq x y z
N MET A 1 -20.45 -0.82 -8.58
CA MET A 1 -19.57 0.08 -7.76
C MET A 1 -20.07 0.02 -6.33
N GLU A 2 -19.17 -0.05 -5.37
CA GLU A 2 -19.50 0.01 -3.96
C GLU A 2 -20.16 1.37 -3.66
N LYS A 3 -21.16 1.37 -2.77
CA LYS A 3 -21.86 2.59 -2.38
C LYS A 3 -20.97 3.42 -1.47
N ILE A 4 -20.77 4.68 -1.80
CA ILE A 4 -20.05 5.62 -0.93
C ILE A 4 -20.90 5.91 0.29
N GLN A 5 -20.36 5.61 1.47
CA GLN A 5 -21.03 5.83 2.75
C GLN A 5 -20.05 6.40 3.77
N GLU A 6 -20.56 6.90 4.88
CA GLU A 6 -19.74 7.36 6.00
C GLU A 6 -19.91 6.40 7.18
N TYR A 7 -18.78 6.06 7.79
CA TYR A 7 -18.69 5.12 8.91
C TYR A 7 -17.95 5.76 10.07
N LYS A 8 -18.45 5.62 11.29
CA LYS A 8 -17.75 5.97 12.53
C LYS A 8 -17.06 4.71 13.05
N LEU A 9 -15.73 4.69 12.97
CA LEU A 9 -14.93 3.51 13.32
C LEU A 9 -14.06 3.78 14.54
N LYS A 10 -14.01 2.79 15.43
CA LYS A 10 -13.22 2.84 16.68
C LYS A 10 -11.80 2.37 16.43
N ILE A 11 -10.81 3.11 16.92
CA ILE A 11 -9.42 2.67 17.00
C ILE A 11 -9.31 1.56 18.04
N ILE A 12 -8.89 0.38 17.62
CA ILE A 12 -8.73 -0.80 18.50
C ILE A 12 -7.26 -1.15 18.72
N GLU A 13 -6.36 -0.68 17.86
CA GLU A 13 -4.94 -0.87 17.98
C GLU A 13 -4.18 0.24 17.26
N ILE A 14 -3.02 0.59 17.78
CA ILE A 14 -2.07 1.52 17.16
C ILE A 14 -0.71 0.83 17.17
N ILE A 15 -0.13 0.64 15.98
CA ILE A 15 1.11 -0.09 15.77
C ILE A 15 2.18 0.91 15.31
N ASP A 16 3.29 1.00 16.00
CA ASP A 16 4.47 1.72 15.55
C ASP A 16 5.22 0.85 14.52
N GLU A 17 5.16 1.23 13.26
CA GLU A 17 5.81 0.48 12.16
C GLU A 17 7.31 0.82 12.10
N ILE A 18 7.61 2.09 12.03
CA ILE A 18 8.92 2.71 12.04
C ILE A 18 8.81 4.10 12.69
N ASP A 19 9.93 4.79 12.88
CA ASP A 19 9.90 6.19 13.35
C ASP A 19 8.97 7.04 12.49
N ASN A 20 8.06 7.76 13.18
CA ASN A 20 7.06 8.64 12.56
C ASN A 20 6.07 7.98 11.60
N VAL A 21 5.95 6.65 11.59
CA VAL A 21 4.92 5.93 10.81
C VAL A 21 4.14 5.00 11.73
N LYS A 22 2.81 5.15 11.72
CA LYS A 22 1.90 4.32 12.50
C LYS A 22 0.82 3.69 11.64
N THR A 23 0.45 2.47 12.01
CA THR A 23 -0.77 1.81 11.54
C THR A 23 -1.86 1.96 12.59
N PHE A 24 -3.01 2.45 12.17
CA PHE A 24 -4.23 2.52 12.97
C PHE A 24 -5.18 1.42 12.51
N ARG A 25 -5.50 0.52 13.43
CA ARG A 25 -6.48 -0.54 13.21
C ARG A 25 -7.84 -0.10 13.71
N LEU A 26 -8.83 -0.11 12.82
CA LEU A 26 -10.18 0.37 13.02
C LEU A 26 -11.14 -0.81 13.05
N LYS A 27 -11.97 -0.92 14.10
CA LYS A 27 -12.96 -1.99 14.20
C LYS A 27 -14.06 -1.82 13.15
N ILE A 28 -14.30 -2.84 12.36
CA ILE A 28 -15.49 -2.95 11.52
C ILE A 28 -16.63 -3.45 12.42
N PRO A 29 -17.74 -2.70 12.56
CA PRO A 29 -18.87 -3.15 13.37
C PRO A 29 -19.50 -4.43 12.82
N GLU A 30 -19.94 -5.34 13.69
CA GLU A 30 -20.67 -6.54 13.27
C GLU A 30 -21.92 -6.16 12.49
N GLY A 31 -22.18 -6.88 11.42
CA GLY A 31 -23.30 -6.59 10.51
C GLY A 31 -23.13 -5.34 9.64
N SER A 32 -21.96 -4.69 9.68
CA SER A 32 -21.67 -3.54 8.84
C SER A 32 -21.70 -3.91 7.36
N ASP A 33 -22.24 -3.01 6.54
CA ASP A 33 -22.21 -3.09 5.08
C ASP A 33 -20.93 -2.50 4.48
N LEU A 34 -19.92 -2.17 5.32
CA LEU A 34 -18.65 -1.64 4.89
C LEU A 34 -17.95 -2.63 3.96
N LYS A 35 -17.76 -2.21 2.70
CA LYS A 35 -17.09 -2.99 1.66
C LYS A 35 -16.13 -2.08 0.91
N TYR A 36 -14.98 -2.61 0.55
CA TYR A 36 -14.00 -1.95 -0.31
C TYR A 36 -13.21 -3.01 -1.10
N ARG A 37 -12.54 -2.58 -2.15
CA ARG A 37 -11.58 -3.40 -2.89
C ARG A 37 -10.17 -3.07 -2.44
N CYS A 38 -9.28 -4.06 -2.44
CA CYS A 38 -7.87 -3.85 -2.12
C CYS A 38 -7.25 -2.81 -3.06
N GLY A 39 -6.58 -1.81 -2.47
CA GLY A 39 -6.02 -0.66 -3.17
C GLY A 39 -6.88 0.61 -3.11
N GLN A 40 -8.16 0.55 -2.73
CA GLN A 40 -9.01 1.72 -2.55
C GLN A 40 -8.66 2.51 -1.28
N PHE A 41 -9.13 3.76 -1.23
CA PHE A 41 -8.92 4.68 -0.11
C PHE A 41 -10.24 5.20 0.48
N PHE A 42 -10.15 5.75 1.68
CA PHE A 42 -11.23 6.51 2.32
C PHE A 42 -10.77 7.92 2.64
N MET A 43 -11.71 8.85 2.62
CA MET A 43 -11.53 10.16 3.25
C MET A 43 -11.73 9.99 4.75
N VAL A 44 -10.71 10.34 5.51
CA VAL A 44 -10.68 10.22 6.98
C VAL A 44 -10.73 11.60 7.60
N ARG A 45 -11.57 11.78 8.62
CA ARG A 45 -11.68 13.00 9.42
C ARG A 45 -11.91 12.68 10.90
N PHE A 46 -11.73 13.67 11.72
CA PHE A 46 -12.19 13.64 13.11
C PHE A 46 -13.68 13.96 13.19
N GLU A 47 -14.35 13.47 14.22
CA GLU A 47 -15.80 13.69 14.41
C GLU A 47 -16.11 15.18 14.62
N ASP A 48 -15.25 15.90 15.33
CA ASP A 48 -15.36 17.31 15.67
C ASP A 48 -14.87 18.27 14.57
N ASN A 49 -14.38 17.77 13.42
CA ASN A 49 -13.84 18.63 12.37
C ASN A 49 -14.12 18.06 10.97
N GLU A 50 -15.09 18.65 10.28
CA GLU A 50 -15.49 18.23 8.94
C GLU A 50 -14.57 18.75 7.83
N THR A 51 -13.83 19.82 8.10
CA THR A 51 -12.97 20.46 7.09
C THR A 51 -11.58 19.83 7.02
N LEU A 52 -11.04 19.41 8.15
CA LEU A 52 -9.75 18.77 8.24
C LEU A 52 -9.87 17.26 7.93
N LYS A 53 -9.77 16.93 6.65
CA LYS A 53 -9.88 15.55 6.15
C LYS A 53 -8.73 15.20 5.21
N ARG A 54 -8.34 13.91 5.18
CA ARG A 54 -7.29 13.39 4.31
C ARG A 54 -7.67 12.03 3.73
N ALA A 55 -7.18 11.76 2.53
CA ALA A 55 -7.31 10.46 1.88
C ALA A 55 -6.24 9.50 2.40
N TYR A 56 -6.65 8.28 2.77
CA TYR A 56 -5.74 7.20 3.13
C TYR A 56 -6.16 5.91 2.46
N SER A 57 -5.21 5.28 1.76
CA SER A 57 -5.38 3.94 1.23
C SER A 57 -5.53 2.94 2.37
N ILE A 58 -6.44 1.98 2.20
CA ILE A 58 -6.58 0.90 3.16
C ILE A 58 -5.44 -0.09 2.96
N SER A 59 -4.71 -0.35 4.03
CA SER A 59 -3.52 -1.23 4.00
C SER A 59 -3.83 -2.69 4.35
N SER A 60 -4.99 -2.97 4.96
CA SER A 60 -5.47 -4.33 5.23
C SER A 60 -6.18 -4.96 4.03
N SER A 61 -6.27 -6.28 4.03
CA SER A 61 -7.09 -7.04 3.10
C SER A 61 -8.59 -6.80 3.33
N PRO A 62 -9.42 -6.65 2.27
CA PRO A 62 -10.88 -6.57 2.40
C PRO A 62 -11.53 -7.88 2.85
N GLU A 63 -10.79 -8.99 2.87
CA GLU A 63 -11.27 -10.27 3.43
C GLU A 63 -11.31 -10.25 4.96
N ASN A 64 -10.55 -9.38 5.60
CA ASN A 64 -10.66 -9.17 7.04
C ASN A 64 -11.97 -8.42 7.36
N LYS A 65 -12.90 -9.12 7.99
CA LYS A 65 -14.22 -8.57 8.35
C LYS A 65 -14.27 -7.97 9.76
N SER A 66 -13.20 -8.13 10.55
CA SER A 66 -13.13 -7.66 11.93
C SER A 66 -12.59 -6.24 12.05
N TYR A 67 -11.62 -5.89 11.18
CA TYR A 67 -10.99 -4.57 11.18
C TYR A 67 -10.50 -4.16 9.79
N MET A 68 -10.27 -2.88 9.62
CA MET A 68 -9.50 -2.29 8.53
C MET A 68 -8.34 -1.47 9.07
N GLU A 69 -7.31 -1.25 8.25
CA GLU A 69 -6.10 -0.54 8.64
C GLU A 69 -5.79 0.60 7.69
N ILE A 70 -5.33 1.71 8.26
CA ILE A 70 -4.64 2.78 7.55
C ILE A 70 -3.25 2.97 8.14
N THR A 71 -2.27 3.24 7.29
CA THR A 71 -0.88 3.49 7.71
C THR A 71 -0.40 4.79 7.10
N LEU A 72 0.19 5.63 7.92
CA LEU A 72 0.56 7.00 7.56
C LEU A 72 1.74 7.52 8.38
N ASP A 73 2.42 8.49 7.82
CA ASP A 73 3.52 9.20 8.47
C ASP A 73 3.06 10.48 9.17
N LEU A 74 3.88 10.93 10.11
CA LEU A 74 3.68 12.18 10.83
C LEU A 74 4.08 13.36 9.94
N VAL A 75 3.10 13.91 9.23
CA VAL A 75 3.30 15.07 8.33
C VAL A 75 2.12 16.03 8.38
N GLY A 76 2.28 17.20 8.96
CA GLY A 76 1.26 18.24 9.01
C GLY A 76 0.18 18.09 10.09
N GLU A 77 -0.82 18.96 10.07
CA GLU A 77 -1.80 19.15 11.12
C GLU A 77 -2.66 17.90 11.40
N PHE A 78 -3.21 17.29 10.34
CA PHE A 78 -4.09 16.12 10.48
C PHE A 78 -3.38 14.98 11.20
N THR A 79 -2.19 14.60 10.71
CA THR A 79 -1.43 13.48 11.26
C THR A 79 -0.89 13.79 12.66
N THR A 80 -0.56 15.06 12.96
CA THR A 80 -0.19 15.48 14.31
C THR A 80 -1.35 15.29 15.31
N LYS A 81 -2.59 15.59 14.90
CA LYS A 81 -3.77 15.30 15.73
C LYS A 81 -4.02 13.80 15.84
N LEU A 82 -3.89 13.06 14.74
CA LEU A 82 -4.12 11.61 14.72
C LEU A 82 -3.11 10.84 15.57
N PHE A 83 -1.84 11.25 15.59
CA PHE A 83 -0.80 10.65 16.44
C PHE A 83 -1.03 10.83 17.95
N LYS A 84 -1.91 11.75 18.34
CA LYS A 84 -2.33 11.93 19.74
C LYS A 84 -3.53 11.07 20.14
N CYS A 85 -4.21 10.46 19.15
CA CYS A 85 -5.31 9.55 19.40
C CYS A 85 -4.86 8.31 20.16
N LYS A 86 -5.79 7.70 20.87
CA LYS A 86 -5.60 6.50 21.70
C LYS A 86 -6.54 5.40 21.24
N VAL A 87 -6.22 4.18 21.63
CA VAL A 87 -7.16 3.06 21.54
C VAL A 87 -8.45 3.44 22.28
N GLY A 88 -9.58 3.31 21.60
CA GLY A 88 -10.88 3.74 22.10
C GLY A 88 -11.46 4.97 21.39
N ASP A 89 -10.62 5.81 20.80
CA ASP A 89 -11.06 6.99 20.04
C ASP A 89 -11.74 6.58 18.73
N TYR A 90 -12.50 7.52 18.14
CA TYR A 90 -13.24 7.29 16.91
C TYR A 90 -12.77 8.22 15.80
N LEU A 91 -12.83 7.69 14.57
CA LEU A 91 -12.61 8.45 13.35
C LEU A 91 -13.78 8.25 12.39
N MET A 92 -14.02 9.23 11.54
CA MET A 92 -15.03 9.19 10.49
C MET A 92 -14.37 8.81 9.17
N PHE A 93 -14.89 7.78 8.52
CA PHE A 93 -14.42 7.25 7.25
C PHE A 93 -15.51 7.38 6.20
N LYS A 94 -15.26 8.13 5.13
CA LYS A 94 -16.16 8.22 3.98
C LYS A 94 -15.54 7.59 2.76
N GLY A 95 -16.22 6.62 2.17
CA GLY A 95 -15.74 5.88 1.01
C GLY A 95 -16.55 4.64 0.72
N PRO A 96 -15.99 3.68 -0.05
CA PRO A 96 -14.63 3.70 -0.64
C PRO A 96 -14.53 4.58 -1.89
N TYR A 97 -13.31 5.04 -2.19
CA TYR A 97 -12.98 5.80 -3.38
C TYR A 97 -11.79 5.17 -4.13
N GLY A 98 -11.59 5.60 -5.36
CA GLY A 98 -10.43 5.28 -6.17
C GLY A 98 -10.68 4.20 -7.22
N LYS A 99 -9.95 4.34 -8.35
CA LYS A 99 -9.91 3.36 -9.44
C LYS A 99 -8.66 2.49 -9.39
N PHE A 100 -7.76 2.77 -8.45
CA PHE A 100 -6.60 1.95 -8.15
C PHE A 100 -7.06 0.80 -7.25
N TYR A 101 -7.40 -0.33 -7.85
CA TYR A 101 -7.79 -1.54 -7.13
C TYR A 101 -7.51 -2.78 -7.96
N PHE A 102 -7.31 -3.89 -7.27
CA PHE A 102 -7.27 -5.23 -7.82
C PHE A 102 -8.56 -5.98 -7.47
N SER A 103 -8.97 -6.89 -8.34
CA SER A 103 -10.11 -7.77 -8.14
C SER A 103 -9.82 -9.19 -8.68
N GLU A 104 -10.47 -10.20 -8.12
CA GLU A 104 -10.19 -11.62 -8.39
C GLU A 104 -10.52 -12.10 -9.82
N ASP A 105 -11.19 -11.27 -10.62
CA ASP A 105 -11.40 -11.48 -12.06
C ASP A 105 -10.17 -11.12 -12.91
N MET A 106 -9.21 -10.38 -12.36
CA MET A 106 -7.93 -10.09 -12.99
C MET A 106 -6.99 -11.29 -12.81
N LYS A 107 -6.73 -12.02 -13.90
CA LYS A 107 -6.01 -13.31 -13.85
C LYS A 107 -4.52 -13.23 -14.18
N GLN A 108 -4.05 -12.07 -14.63
CA GLN A 108 -2.63 -11.84 -14.93
C GLN A 108 -1.78 -11.89 -13.66
N ASN A 109 -0.50 -12.18 -13.79
CA ASN A 109 0.46 -11.99 -12.71
C ASN A 109 0.60 -10.50 -12.36
N LEU A 110 0.98 -10.21 -11.13
CA LEU A 110 1.05 -8.85 -10.61
C LEU A 110 2.49 -8.41 -10.40
N VAL A 111 2.82 -7.28 -10.96
CA VAL A 111 4.07 -6.56 -10.68
C VAL A 111 3.71 -5.31 -9.88
N LEU A 112 4.02 -5.32 -8.61
CA LEU A 112 3.76 -4.24 -7.68
C LEU A 112 5.05 -3.43 -7.50
N ILE A 113 5.01 -2.12 -7.74
CA ILE A 113 6.18 -1.26 -7.61
C ILE A 113 5.85 -0.12 -6.66
N GLY A 114 6.49 -0.12 -5.48
CA GLY A 114 6.19 0.79 -4.39
C GLY A 114 7.36 1.66 -3.97
N GLY A 115 7.08 2.93 -3.64
CA GLY A 115 8.04 3.85 -3.03
C GLY A 115 7.55 4.36 -1.67
N GLY A 116 8.30 4.12 -0.59
CA GLY A 116 7.94 4.58 0.75
C GLY A 116 6.55 4.09 1.19
N LEU A 117 5.65 5.01 1.59
CA LEU A 117 4.28 4.65 1.98
C LEU A 117 3.37 4.17 0.83
N GLY A 118 3.87 4.17 -0.43
CA GLY A 118 3.18 3.51 -1.54
C GLY A 118 3.00 2.00 -1.34
N ILE A 119 3.68 1.44 -0.37
CA ILE A 119 3.47 0.05 0.05
C ILE A 119 2.05 -0.19 0.63
N THR A 120 1.36 0.83 1.14
CA THR A 120 0.09 0.66 1.86
C THR A 120 -1.01 0.02 1.00
N PRO A 121 -1.40 0.55 -0.17
CA PRO A 121 -2.38 -0.10 -1.02
C PRO A 121 -1.84 -1.41 -1.64
N LEU A 122 -0.52 -1.52 -1.87
CA LEU A 122 0.09 -2.73 -2.40
C LEU A 122 0.04 -3.88 -1.39
N ARG A 123 0.27 -3.60 -0.09
CA ARG A 123 0.07 -4.57 0.99
C ARG A 123 -1.36 -5.10 1.04
N SER A 124 -2.35 -4.22 0.85
CA SER A 124 -3.75 -4.63 0.77
C SER A 124 -3.99 -5.63 -0.37
N ILE A 125 -3.40 -5.40 -1.54
CA ILE A 125 -3.49 -6.30 -2.70
C ILE A 125 -2.80 -7.65 -2.39
N ILE A 126 -1.57 -7.63 -1.86
CA ILE A 126 -0.82 -8.85 -1.52
C ILE A 126 -1.61 -9.72 -0.54
N ASN A 127 -2.08 -9.11 0.56
CA ASN A 127 -2.83 -9.82 1.58
C ASN A 127 -4.17 -10.33 1.05
N PHE A 128 -4.87 -9.58 0.19
CA PHE A 128 -6.09 -10.04 -0.46
C PHE A 128 -5.84 -11.30 -1.32
N CYS A 129 -4.81 -11.29 -2.16
CA CYS A 129 -4.47 -12.44 -2.98
C CYS A 129 -4.13 -13.68 -2.13
N LYS A 130 -3.40 -13.48 -1.03
CA LYS A 130 -3.04 -14.55 -0.10
C LYS A 130 -4.27 -15.09 0.63
N ASP A 131 -5.12 -14.23 1.18
CA ASP A 131 -6.32 -14.62 1.93
C ASP A 131 -7.32 -15.40 1.07
N LYS A 132 -7.43 -15.02 -0.21
CA LYS A 132 -8.27 -15.70 -1.21
C LYS A 132 -7.58 -16.88 -1.88
N ASN A 133 -6.32 -17.11 -1.58
CA ASN A 133 -5.47 -18.13 -2.25
C ASN A 133 -5.57 -18.06 -3.78
N LEU A 134 -5.43 -16.86 -4.34
CA LEU A 134 -5.53 -16.63 -5.78
C LEU A 134 -4.32 -17.23 -6.52
N ASP A 135 -4.49 -17.49 -7.83
CA ASP A 135 -3.45 -18.11 -8.67
C ASP A 135 -2.42 -17.13 -9.22
N ASN A 136 -2.64 -15.83 -9.03
CA ASN A 136 -1.73 -14.80 -9.48
C ASN A 136 -0.37 -14.92 -8.77
N ASN A 137 0.74 -14.99 -9.53
CA ASN A 137 2.07 -14.74 -8.97
C ASN A 137 2.25 -13.24 -8.77
N ILE A 138 2.85 -12.86 -7.67
CA ILE A 138 3.03 -11.47 -7.27
C ILE A 138 4.50 -11.17 -7.10
N LYS A 139 4.99 -10.16 -7.78
CA LYS A 139 6.34 -9.63 -7.62
C LYS A 139 6.26 -8.20 -7.06
N LEU A 140 6.90 -7.97 -5.93
CA LEU A 140 6.98 -6.66 -5.31
C LEU A 140 8.40 -6.10 -5.42
N LEU A 141 8.56 -5.00 -6.17
CA LEU A 141 9.75 -4.15 -6.12
C LEU A 141 9.46 -2.96 -5.20
N TYR A 142 10.15 -2.92 -4.06
CA TYR A 142 9.90 -1.90 -3.06
C TYR A 142 11.14 -1.06 -2.76
N SER A 143 11.00 0.27 -2.89
CA SER A 143 12.07 1.23 -2.67
C SER A 143 11.85 2.00 -1.37
N SER A 144 12.85 2.00 -0.50
CA SER A 144 12.91 2.79 0.73
C SER A 144 14.19 3.62 0.79
N ARG A 145 14.24 4.62 1.68
CA ARG A 145 15.43 5.48 1.81
C ARG A 145 16.57 4.75 2.48
N THR A 146 16.35 4.21 3.64
CA THR A 146 17.28 3.43 4.45
C THR A 146 16.62 2.18 4.97
N PRO A 147 17.34 1.19 5.52
CA PRO A 147 16.74 -0.03 6.07
C PRO A 147 15.70 0.21 7.16
N GLU A 148 15.88 1.26 7.98
CA GLU A 148 14.94 1.65 9.04
C GLU A 148 13.63 2.24 8.48
N HIS A 149 13.63 2.70 7.22
CA HIS A 149 12.46 3.25 6.55
C HIS A 149 11.65 2.21 5.77
N VAL A 150 11.95 0.93 5.92
CA VAL A 150 11.20 -0.16 5.30
C VAL A 150 9.96 -0.46 6.14
N VAL A 151 8.81 0.08 5.73
CA VAL A 151 7.52 -0.15 6.39
C VAL A 151 7.09 -1.60 6.15
N TYR A 152 6.54 -2.26 7.17
CA TYR A 152 6.11 -3.67 7.17
C TYR A 152 7.25 -4.69 6.91
N ARG A 153 8.50 -4.33 7.18
CA ARG A 153 9.66 -5.16 6.83
C ARG A 153 9.51 -6.62 7.24
N LYS A 154 9.23 -6.88 8.52
CA LYS A 154 9.09 -8.25 9.04
C LYS A 154 7.93 -9.02 8.40
N GLU A 155 6.82 -8.34 8.10
CA GLU A 155 5.67 -8.94 7.42
C GLU A 155 6.02 -9.31 5.99
N LEU A 156 6.67 -8.41 5.23
CA LEU A 156 7.06 -8.66 3.84
C LEU A 156 8.12 -9.76 3.73
N GLU A 157 9.11 -9.79 4.62
CA GLU A 157 10.10 -10.86 4.72
C GLU A 157 9.44 -12.22 4.98
N LYS A 158 8.47 -12.29 5.89
CA LYS A 158 7.69 -13.50 6.15
C LYS A 158 6.77 -13.89 4.99
N LEU A 159 6.17 -12.90 4.32
CA LEU A 159 5.33 -13.16 3.14
C LEU A 159 6.16 -13.75 2.00
N ASN A 160 7.45 -13.45 1.90
CA ASN A 160 8.35 -14.02 0.88
C ASN A 160 8.59 -15.54 1.03
N GLU A 161 8.12 -16.15 2.13
CA GLU A 161 8.04 -17.61 2.27
C GLU A 161 6.85 -18.22 1.49
N TRP A 162 5.90 -17.40 1.04
CA TRP A 162 4.78 -17.84 0.24
C TRP A 162 5.21 -17.98 -1.24
N GLU A 163 5.09 -19.16 -1.80
CA GLU A 163 5.59 -19.52 -3.14
C GLU A 163 5.12 -18.62 -4.29
N LYS A 164 3.97 -17.94 -4.12
CA LYS A 164 3.41 -17.02 -5.12
C LYS A 164 3.85 -15.57 -4.94
N PHE A 165 4.72 -15.29 -3.96
CA PHE A 165 5.15 -13.91 -3.66
C PHE A 165 6.68 -13.81 -3.69
N ASP A 166 7.19 -12.91 -4.51
CA ASP A 166 8.61 -12.58 -4.63
C ASP A 166 8.86 -11.12 -4.26
N TYR A 167 9.72 -10.89 -3.28
CA TYR A 167 9.96 -9.59 -2.68
C TYR A 167 11.37 -9.08 -2.95
N ILE A 168 11.48 -7.98 -3.67
CA ILE A 168 12.72 -7.30 -4.00
C ILE A 168 12.75 -5.94 -3.31
N GLN A 169 13.61 -5.79 -2.29
CA GLN A 169 13.84 -4.53 -1.59
C GLN A 169 15.07 -3.83 -2.13
N THR A 170 14.95 -2.51 -2.40
CA THR A 170 16.10 -1.65 -2.68
C THR A 170 16.15 -0.46 -1.72
N ILE A 171 17.36 -0.04 -1.35
CA ILE A 171 17.63 1.10 -0.46
C ILE A 171 18.33 2.20 -1.25
N THR A 172 17.75 3.41 -1.26
CA THR A 172 18.28 4.52 -2.07
C THR A 172 19.38 5.33 -1.40
N ARG A 173 19.51 5.24 -0.08
CA ARG A 173 20.50 5.98 0.73
C ARG A 173 21.12 5.07 1.78
N PRO A 174 21.78 3.98 1.37
CA PRO A 174 22.45 3.09 2.32
C PRO A 174 23.63 3.82 2.95
N LYS A 175 23.90 3.54 4.22
CA LYS A 175 25.10 3.97 4.92
C LYS A 175 25.93 2.75 5.29
N PRO A 176 27.27 2.89 5.41
CA PRO A 176 28.14 1.76 5.77
C PRO A 176 27.73 1.07 7.07
N GLU A 177 27.26 1.85 8.06
CA GLU A 177 26.82 1.36 9.37
C GLU A 177 25.48 0.60 9.35
N ASP A 178 24.68 0.71 8.27
CA ASP A 178 23.36 0.06 8.18
C ASP A 178 23.47 -1.47 8.03
N GLY A 179 24.65 -2.00 7.70
CA GLY A 179 24.84 -3.44 7.46
C GLY A 179 23.97 -4.01 6.33
N TRP A 180 23.52 -3.15 5.43
CA TRP A 180 22.65 -3.55 4.31
C TRP A 180 23.42 -4.29 3.23
N SER A 181 23.00 -5.51 2.91
CA SER A 181 23.61 -6.37 1.86
C SER A 181 22.73 -6.59 0.63
N GLY A 182 21.51 -6.02 0.63
CA GLY A 182 20.56 -6.14 -0.47
C GLY A 182 20.81 -5.13 -1.60
N LYS A 183 19.86 -5.02 -2.52
CA LYS A 183 19.94 -4.07 -3.65
C LYS A 183 19.96 -2.63 -3.16
N THR A 184 20.70 -1.78 -3.89
CA THR A 184 20.82 -0.35 -3.62
C THR A 184 20.50 0.48 -4.86
N GLY A 185 20.15 1.75 -4.65
CA GLY A 185 19.76 2.67 -5.71
C GLY A 185 18.25 2.72 -5.93
N ARG A 186 17.85 3.54 -6.92
CA ARG A 186 16.43 3.62 -7.32
C ARG A 186 16.04 2.39 -8.13
N ILE A 187 14.74 2.10 -8.15
CA ILE A 187 14.20 1.15 -9.11
C ILE A 187 14.34 1.78 -10.50
N ASP A 188 15.16 1.20 -11.34
CA ASP A 188 15.46 1.63 -12.70
C ASP A 188 15.12 0.53 -13.72
N GLU A 189 15.39 0.82 -15.00
CA GLU A 189 15.13 -0.10 -16.10
C GLU A 189 15.88 -1.43 -15.94
N SER A 190 17.13 -1.39 -15.47
CA SER A 190 17.94 -2.60 -15.26
C SER A 190 17.33 -3.48 -14.17
N MET A 191 16.97 -2.89 -13.02
CA MET A 191 16.36 -3.61 -11.92
C MET A 191 15.01 -4.23 -12.32
N ILE A 192 14.21 -3.54 -13.14
CA ILE A 192 12.94 -4.08 -13.64
C ILE A 192 13.21 -5.26 -14.57
N LYS A 193 14.15 -5.13 -15.54
CA LYS A 193 14.50 -6.21 -16.48
C LYS A 193 15.08 -7.44 -15.80
N GLU A 194 15.86 -7.26 -14.74
CA GLU A 194 16.46 -8.35 -13.97
C GLU A 194 15.41 -9.19 -13.21
N ASN A 195 14.28 -8.58 -12.86
CA ASN A 195 13.31 -9.20 -11.96
C ASN A 195 11.95 -9.48 -12.59
N VAL A 196 11.62 -8.88 -13.72
CA VAL A 196 10.32 -9.03 -14.38
C VAL A 196 10.51 -9.68 -15.76
N GLU A 197 9.77 -10.73 -16.00
CA GLU A 197 9.70 -11.41 -17.30
C GLU A 197 8.32 -11.18 -17.94
N ASN A 198 8.21 -11.42 -19.26
CA ASN A 198 6.94 -11.40 -19.99
C ASN A 198 6.13 -10.14 -19.72
N PHE A 199 6.72 -8.98 -19.98
CA PHE A 199 6.15 -7.64 -19.67
C PHE A 199 4.71 -7.46 -20.15
N GLU A 200 4.33 -8.07 -21.27
CA GLU A 200 2.99 -7.92 -21.86
C GLU A 200 1.91 -8.76 -21.14
N ASP A 201 2.30 -9.71 -20.29
CA ASP A 201 1.37 -10.64 -19.63
C ASP A 201 1.04 -10.23 -18.19
N ASN A 202 1.69 -9.20 -17.66
CA ASN A 202 1.54 -8.77 -16.28
C ASN A 202 0.60 -7.56 -16.15
N LEU A 203 -0.01 -7.40 -14.96
CA LEU A 203 -0.62 -6.16 -14.51
C LEU A 203 0.33 -5.45 -13.54
N TYR A 204 0.48 -4.16 -13.74
CA TYR A 204 1.38 -3.30 -12.96
C TYR A 204 0.58 -2.39 -12.02
N PHE A 205 0.92 -2.42 -10.75
CA PHE A 205 0.37 -1.50 -9.75
C PHE A 205 1.49 -0.65 -9.17
N LEU A 206 1.46 0.65 -9.44
CA LEU A 206 2.50 1.60 -9.07
C LEU A 206 1.97 2.53 -8.00
N CYS A 207 2.67 2.65 -6.86
CA CYS A 207 2.25 3.57 -5.82
C CYS A 207 3.44 4.23 -5.13
N GLY A 208 3.40 5.57 -4.99
CA GLY A 208 4.50 6.33 -4.39
C GLY A 208 4.45 7.82 -4.70
N PRO A 209 5.55 8.55 -4.43
CA PRO A 209 5.67 9.95 -4.81
C PRO A 209 5.47 10.16 -6.31
N LEU A 210 4.88 11.30 -6.70
CA LEU A 210 4.48 11.58 -8.07
C LEU A 210 5.64 11.38 -9.09
N GLU A 211 6.82 11.90 -8.80
CA GLU A 211 7.97 11.78 -9.71
C GLU A 211 8.48 10.33 -9.82
N PHE A 212 8.43 9.56 -8.73
CA PHE A 212 8.73 8.13 -8.76
C PHE A 212 7.77 7.38 -9.67
N VAL A 213 6.48 7.61 -9.53
CA VAL A 213 5.45 6.93 -10.35
C VAL A 213 5.60 7.29 -11.83
N LYS A 214 5.84 8.56 -12.17
CA LYS A 214 6.08 9.01 -13.54
C LYS A 214 7.31 8.34 -14.17
N GLU A 215 8.41 8.27 -13.42
CA GLU A 215 9.65 7.62 -13.87
C GLU A 215 9.42 6.14 -14.18
N ILE A 216 8.75 5.41 -13.28
CA ILE A 216 8.43 3.99 -13.49
C ILE A 216 7.49 3.79 -14.70
N ILE A 217 6.45 4.62 -14.86
CA ILE A 217 5.57 4.56 -16.04
C ILE A 217 6.39 4.70 -17.32
N SER A 218 7.27 5.72 -17.39
CA SER A 218 8.11 5.95 -18.56
C SER A 218 9.02 4.76 -18.88
N ILE A 219 9.55 4.09 -17.85
CA ILE A 219 10.37 2.88 -18.03
C ILE A 219 9.51 1.73 -18.58
N LEU A 220 8.35 1.48 -17.99
CA LEU A 220 7.46 0.39 -18.41
C LEU A 220 6.97 0.58 -19.85
N GLU A 221 6.62 1.81 -20.25
CA GLU A 221 6.22 2.13 -21.64
C GLU A 221 7.37 1.86 -22.64
N LYS A 222 8.62 2.19 -22.29
CA LYS A 222 9.81 1.86 -23.10
C LYS A 222 10.02 0.34 -23.22
N LEU A 223 9.62 -0.42 -22.21
CA LEU A 223 9.69 -1.89 -22.18
C LEU A 223 8.51 -2.56 -22.91
N GLY A 224 7.62 -1.78 -23.54
CA GLY A 224 6.49 -2.30 -24.31
C GLY A 224 5.22 -2.57 -23.51
N VAL A 225 5.20 -2.21 -22.21
CA VAL A 225 4.00 -2.36 -21.38
C VAL A 225 2.93 -1.38 -21.85
N LYS A 226 1.74 -1.88 -22.10
CA LYS A 226 0.61 -1.06 -22.56
C LYS A 226 -0.01 -0.30 -21.40
N LYS A 227 -0.55 0.88 -21.68
CA LYS A 227 -1.15 1.77 -20.67
C LYS A 227 -2.28 1.10 -19.87
N GLU A 228 -3.03 0.23 -20.50
CA GLU A 228 -4.15 -0.51 -19.90
C GLU A 228 -3.68 -1.52 -18.83
N GLN A 229 -2.43 -1.95 -18.89
CA GLN A 229 -1.81 -2.85 -17.90
C GLN A 229 -1.30 -2.10 -16.68
N ILE A 230 -1.21 -0.77 -16.75
CA ILE A 230 -0.65 0.06 -15.68
C ILE A 230 -1.77 0.72 -14.87
N LYS A 231 -1.81 0.43 -13.60
CA LYS A 231 -2.61 1.13 -12.59
C LYS A 231 -1.66 1.91 -11.68
N ALA A 232 -1.90 3.20 -11.53
CA ALA A 232 -1.02 4.06 -10.75
C ALA A 232 -1.81 4.91 -9.76
N ASP A 233 -1.26 5.08 -8.56
CA ASP A 233 -1.70 6.02 -7.54
C ASP A 233 -0.48 6.80 -7.03
N ALA A 234 -0.60 8.12 -6.95
CA ALA A 234 0.53 8.99 -6.63
C ALA A 234 0.10 10.16 -5.76
N TRP A 235 1.03 10.61 -4.91
CA TRP A 235 0.84 11.80 -4.09
C TRP A 235 2.08 12.72 -4.16
N GLY A 236 1.89 14.01 -3.79
CA GLY A 236 2.91 15.08 -3.78
C GLY A 236 2.48 16.26 -4.58
#